data_cea56910b22581e1664e1826c63c7d2a
#
_entry.id   cea56910b22581e1664e1826c63c7d2a
#
_cell.length_a   1.000
_cell.length_b   1.000
_cell.length_c   1.000
_cell.angle_alpha   90.00
_cell.angle_beta   90.00
_cell.angle_gamma   90.00
#
_symmetry.space_group_name_H-M   'P 1'
#
loop_
_entity.id
_entity.type
_entity.pdbx_description
1 polymer ?
#
loop_
_entity_poly.entity_id
_entity_poly.type
_entity_poly.pdbx_seq_one_letter_code
_entity_poly.pdbx_strand_id
1 'polypeptide(L)'
;MTRLPALLALFALAGPALANSACDRVTNDFDGLYCLNKVYQQADADLNAAYKQLVARLDADGRATLRQHQLQWMAERNVSCSMRKDGAFFVDLDCATRVTIDRTRFLQDRVRECISSGCMNSRL
;
A
#
# COMPACT_ATOMS: atom_id res chain seq x y z
N MET A 1 33.07 -14.68 -39.24
CA MET A 1 33.24 -14.47 -37.79
C MET A 1 32.51 -13.19 -37.39
N THR A 2 31.22 -13.26 -37.14
CA THR A 2 30.34 -12.13 -36.80
C THR A 2 30.15 -12.10 -35.30
N ARG A 3 30.74 -11.10 -34.65
CA ARG A 3 30.55 -10.87 -33.20
C ARG A 3 29.25 -10.10 -32.97
N LEU A 4 28.25 -10.72 -32.35
CA LEU A 4 27.06 -10.05 -31.83
C LEU A 4 27.46 -9.27 -30.58
N PRO A 5 27.06 -7.99 -30.43
CA PRO A 5 27.17 -7.30 -29.15
C PRO A 5 26.04 -7.75 -28.24
N ALA A 6 26.38 -8.21 -27.04
CA ALA A 6 25.43 -8.47 -25.97
C ALA A 6 24.87 -7.14 -25.46
N LEU A 7 23.59 -6.88 -25.72
CA LEU A 7 22.85 -5.80 -25.07
C LEU A 7 22.60 -6.19 -23.59
N LEU A 8 23.36 -5.59 -22.68
CA LEU A 8 23.04 -5.59 -21.26
C LEU A 8 21.82 -4.69 -21.04
N ALA A 9 20.64 -5.30 -20.84
CA ALA A 9 19.47 -4.59 -20.36
C ALA A 9 19.71 -4.22 -18.89
N LEU A 10 19.98 -2.94 -18.61
CA LEU A 10 19.93 -2.39 -17.26
C LEU A 10 18.46 -2.38 -16.81
N PHE A 11 18.07 -3.34 -15.99
CA PHE A 11 16.85 -3.25 -15.20
C PHE A 11 17.09 -2.18 -14.12
N ALA A 12 16.57 -0.99 -14.34
CA ALA A 12 16.43 0.00 -13.29
C ALA A 12 15.45 -0.55 -12.24
N LEU A 13 15.98 -1.01 -11.11
CA LEU A 13 15.21 -1.28 -9.91
C LEU A 13 14.69 0.09 -9.42
N ALA A 14 13.48 0.44 -9.83
CA ALA A 14 12.74 1.52 -9.19
C ALA A 14 12.49 1.06 -7.75
N GLY A 15 13.33 1.51 -6.82
CA GLY A 15 13.11 1.33 -5.39
C GLY A 15 11.77 1.93 -4.98
N PRO A 16 11.14 1.46 -3.87
CA PRO A 16 9.92 2.05 -3.36
C PRO A 16 10.20 3.55 -3.13
N ALA A 17 9.54 4.39 -3.90
CA ALA A 17 9.61 5.82 -3.72
C ALA A 17 9.22 6.12 -2.28
N LEU A 18 10.06 6.89 -1.59
CA LEU A 18 9.78 7.43 -0.27
C LEU A 18 8.71 8.51 -0.44
N ALA A 19 7.46 8.07 -0.64
CA ALA A 19 6.34 8.95 -1.00
C ALA A 19 6.15 10.09 0.00
N ASN A 20 6.45 9.85 1.28
CA ASN A 20 6.31 10.85 2.33
C ASN A 20 7.46 11.88 2.32
N SER A 21 8.68 11.49 1.96
CA SER A 21 9.81 12.45 1.90
C SER A 21 9.64 13.51 0.80
N ALA A 22 8.78 13.27 -0.19
CA ALA A 22 8.45 14.27 -1.19
C ALA A 22 7.69 15.48 -0.61
N CYS A 23 7.01 15.30 0.54
CA CYS A 23 6.26 16.36 1.23
C CYS A 23 7.08 17.11 2.30
N ASP A 24 8.32 16.68 2.61
CA ASP A 24 9.17 17.31 3.64
C ASP A 24 9.71 18.69 3.22
N ARG A 25 9.63 19.04 1.95
CA ARG A 25 10.15 20.29 1.37
C ARG A 25 9.09 21.36 1.13
N VAL A 26 7.90 21.16 1.63
CA VAL A 26 6.80 22.10 1.41
C VAL A 26 6.94 23.29 2.35
N THR A 27 6.73 24.49 1.84
CA THR A 27 7.04 25.74 2.54
C THR A 27 5.82 26.39 3.19
N ASN A 28 4.62 25.87 2.95
CA ASN A 28 3.38 26.38 3.55
C ASN A 28 2.38 25.24 3.81
N ASP A 29 1.42 25.50 4.71
CA ASP A 29 0.46 24.50 5.19
C ASP A 29 -0.47 23.99 4.09
N PHE A 30 -0.84 24.82 3.13
CA PHE A 30 -1.71 24.44 2.01
C PHE A 30 -1.02 23.42 1.09
N ASP A 31 0.21 23.71 0.69
CA ASP A 31 0.97 22.82 -0.16
C ASP A 31 1.33 21.52 0.58
N GLY A 32 1.57 21.62 1.89
CA GLY A 32 1.78 20.47 2.76
C GLY A 32 0.57 19.55 2.79
N LEU A 33 -0.59 20.09 3.06
CA LEU A 33 -1.85 19.33 3.08
C LEU A 33 -2.16 18.72 1.70
N TYR A 34 -1.98 19.49 0.63
CA TYR A 34 -2.19 19.03 -0.73
C TYR A 34 -1.26 17.84 -1.09
N CYS A 35 0.03 17.97 -0.75
CA CYS A 35 1.01 16.92 -0.96
C CYS A 35 0.64 15.64 -0.18
N LEU A 36 0.39 15.75 1.12
CA LEU A 36 0.01 14.61 1.97
C LEU A 36 -1.27 13.91 1.48
N ASN A 37 -2.25 14.69 1.03
CA ASN A 37 -3.47 14.12 0.48
C ASN A 37 -3.21 13.35 -0.82
N LYS A 38 -2.36 13.86 -1.71
CA LYS A 38 -1.98 13.17 -2.95
C LYS A 38 -1.28 11.84 -2.69
N VAL A 39 -0.29 11.83 -1.79
CA VAL A 39 0.44 10.58 -1.49
C VAL A 39 -0.45 9.56 -0.78
N TYR A 40 -1.37 10.02 0.07
CA TYR A 40 -2.38 9.15 0.68
C TYR A 40 -3.32 8.53 -0.36
N GLN A 41 -3.85 9.32 -1.29
CA GLN A 41 -4.70 8.83 -2.36
C GLN A 41 -4.00 7.79 -3.25
N GLN A 42 -2.72 8.01 -3.55
CA GLN A 42 -1.91 7.04 -4.29
C GLN A 42 -1.73 5.74 -3.49
N ALA A 43 -1.39 5.84 -2.21
CA ALA A 43 -1.26 4.67 -1.34
C ALA A 43 -2.56 3.86 -1.24
N ASP A 44 -3.70 4.54 -1.18
CA ASP A 44 -5.02 3.89 -1.16
C ASP A 44 -5.35 3.21 -2.50
N ALA A 45 -5.00 3.83 -3.62
CA ALA A 45 -5.14 3.23 -4.95
C ALA A 45 -4.28 1.96 -5.10
N ASP A 46 -3.04 2.00 -4.63
CA ASP A 46 -2.12 0.85 -4.65
C ASP A 46 -2.61 -0.29 -3.75
N LEU A 47 -3.15 0.04 -2.57
CA LEU A 47 -3.79 -0.91 -1.66
C LEU A 47 -4.95 -1.64 -2.35
N ASN A 48 -5.84 -0.88 -2.98
CA ASN A 48 -7.00 -1.43 -3.67
C ASN A 48 -6.60 -2.33 -4.85
N ALA A 49 -5.54 -1.97 -5.59
CA ALA A 49 -5.00 -2.79 -6.67
C ALA A 49 -4.43 -4.11 -6.13
N ALA A 50 -3.64 -4.08 -5.06
CA ALA A 50 -3.07 -5.27 -4.43
C ALA A 50 -4.18 -6.18 -3.86
N TYR A 51 -5.20 -5.61 -3.23
CA TYR A 51 -6.36 -6.33 -2.72
C TYR A 51 -7.09 -7.10 -3.84
N LYS A 52 -7.39 -6.43 -4.96
CA LYS A 52 -8.04 -7.05 -6.13
C LYS A 52 -7.21 -8.18 -6.72
N GLN A 53 -5.89 -8.00 -6.81
CA GLN A 53 -4.98 -9.04 -7.31
C GLN A 53 -5.01 -10.28 -6.42
N LEU A 54 -5.04 -10.11 -5.09
CA LEU A 54 -5.11 -11.22 -4.17
C LEU A 54 -6.48 -11.92 -4.22
N VAL A 55 -7.58 -11.17 -4.21
CA VAL A 55 -8.95 -11.71 -4.34
C VAL A 55 -9.10 -12.60 -5.57
N ALA A 56 -8.48 -12.21 -6.70
CA ALA A 56 -8.55 -12.97 -7.94
C ALA A 56 -7.88 -14.36 -7.86
N ARG A 57 -7.02 -14.59 -6.85
CA ARG A 57 -6.27 -15.84 -6.67
C ARG A 57 -6.84 -16.75 -5.59
N LEU A 58 -7.68 -16.22 -4.72
CA LEU A 58 -8.23 -16.93 -3.56
C LEU A 58 -9.49 -17.71 -3.93
N ASP A 59 -9.70 -18.82 -3.22
CA ASP A 59 -10.97 -19.54 -3.16
C ASP A 59 -12.04 -18.73 -2.38
N ALA A 60 -13.25 -19.28 -2.28
CA ALA A 60 -14.37 -18.59 -1.61
C ALA A 60 -14.08 -18.32 -0.12
N ASP A 61 -13.49 -19.27 0.60
CA ASP A 61 -13.16 -19.14 2.02
C ASP A 61 -12.04 -18.13 2.24
N GLY A 62 -11.01 -18.16 1.40
CA GLY A 62 -9.91 -17.18 1.42
C GLY A 62 -10.41 -15.76 1.16
N ARG A 63 -11.32 -15.58 0.21
CA ARG A 63 -11.94 -14.27 -0.06
C ARG A 63 -12.74 -13.75 1.13
N ALA A 64 -13.52 -14.61 1.80
CA ALA A 64 -14.28 -14.24 2.99
C ALA A 64 -13.35 -13.84 4.14
N THR A 65 -12.30 -14.62 4.39
CA THR A 65 -11.27 -14.35 5.40
C THR A 65 -10.54 -13.03 5.12
N LEU A 66 -10.05 -12.85 3.89
CA LEU A 66 -9.37 -11.62 3.48
C LEU A 66 -10.26 -10.38 3.68
N ARG A 67 -11.53 -10.47 3.27
CA ARG A 67 -12.47 -9.36 3.43
C ARG A 67 -12.65 -8.98 4.90
N GLN A 68 -12.82 -9.96 5.78
CA GLN A 68 -12.97 -9.72 7.23
C GLN A 68 -11.73 -9.02 7.81
N HIS A 69 -10.54 -9.55 7.50
CA HIS A 69 -9.28 -8.98 7.98
C HIS A 69 -9.01 -7.58 7.40
N GLN A 70 -9.41 -7.34 6.14
CA GLN A 70 -9.27 -6.00 5.54
C GLN A 70 -10.19 -4.97 6.21
N LEU A 71 -11.43 -5.34 6.52
CA LEU A 71 -12.34 -4.45 7.24
C LEU A 71 -11.85 -4.14 8.66
N GLN A 72 -11.33 -5.15 9.37
CA GLN A 72 -10.73 -4.97 10.68
C GLN A 72 -9.51 -4.05 10.60
N TRP A 73 -8.60 -4.29 9.67
CA TRP A 73 -7.43 -3.45 9.45
C TRP A 73 -7.82 -1.99 9.15
N MET A 74 -8.83 -1.76 8.31
CA MET A 74 -9.32 -0.40 8.03
C MET A 74 -9.82 0.30 9.31
N ALA A 75 -10.55 -0.41 10.17
CA ALA A 75 -11.01 0.13 11.44
C ALA A 75 -9.83 0.48 12.38
N GLU A 76 -8.84 -0.41 12.50
CA GLU A 76 -7.63 -0.20 13.28
C GLU A 76 -6.81 0.99 12.77
N ARG A 77 -6.61 1.12 11.45
CA ARG A 77 -5.95 2.28 10.83
C ARG A 77 -6.69 3.57 11.20
N ASN A 78 -8.00 3.58 11.05
CA ASN A 78 -8.80 4.78 11.31
C ASN A 78 -8.70 5.22 12.77
N VAL A 79 -8.67 4.28 13.70
CA VAL A 79 -8.51 4.58 15.14
C VAL A 79 -7.08 5.07 15.44
N SER A 80 -6.07 4.37 14.93
CA SER A 80 -4.66 4.67 15.25
C SER A 80 -4.14 5.96 14.61
N CYS A 81 -4.70 6.36 13.45
CA CYS A 81 -4.28 7.55 12.70
C CYS A 81 -5.26 8.72 12.81
N SER A 82 -6.12 8.74 13.82
CA SER A 82 -7.02 9.87 14.06
C SER A 82 -7.23 10.14 15.55
N MET A 83 -7.67 11.36 15.84
CA MET A 83 -8.01 11.76 17.21
C MET A 83 -9.24 12.67 17.21
N ARG A 84 -9.96 12.69 18.32
CA ARG A 84 -10.96 13.70 18.63
C ARG A 84 -10.41 14.67 19.68
N LYS A 85 -10.54 15.96 19.39
CA LYS A 85 -10.17 17.03 20.32
C LYS A 85 -11.16 18.16 20.18
N ASP A 86 -11.72 18.65 21.31
CA ASP A 86 -12.65 19.77 21.39
C ASP A 86 -13.85 19.67 20.42
N GLY A 87 -14.37 18.45 20.23
CA GLY A 87 -15.47 18.16 19.31
C GLY A 87 -15.10 18.07 17.83
N ALA A 88 -13.86 18.39 17.48
CA ALA A 88 -13.33 18.26 16.10
C ALA A 88 -12.67 16.90 15.90
N PHE A 89 -12.64 16.47 14.63
CA PHE A 89 -12.01 15.22 14.20
C PHE A 89 -10.76 15.55 13.38
N PHE A 90 -9.64 14.99 13.79
CA PHE A 90 -8.35 15.18 13.14
C PHE A 90 -7.84 13.86 12.59
N VAL A 91 -7.33 13.88 11.36
CA VAL A 91 -6.69 12.73 10.70
C VAL A 91 -5.22 13.04 10.47
N ASP A 92 -4.36 12.13 10.93
CA ASP A 92 -2.94 12.14 10.59
C ASP A 92 -2.74 11.42 9.24
N LEU A 93 -2.64 12.20 8.16
CA LEU A 93 -2.48 11.67 6.81
C LEU A 93 -1.13 10.97 6.61
N ASP A 94 -0.08 11.39 7.31
CA ASP A 94 1.23 10.74 7.25
C ASP A 94 1.16 9.35 7.88
N CYS A 95 0.57 9.24 9.06
CA CYS A 95 0.28 7.96 9.70
C CYS A 95 -0.55 7.05 8.79
N ALA A 96 -1.68 7.56 8.28
CA ALA A 96 -2.58 6.79 7.41
C ALA A 96 -1.87 6.30 6.14
N THR A 97 -1.01 7.13 5.55
CA THR A 97 -0.22 6.75 4.36
C THR A 97 0.75 5.62 4.67
N ARG A 98 1.55 5.73 5.75
CA ARG A 98 2.52 4.68 6.13
C ARG A 98 1.84 3.35 6.39
N VAL A 99 0.79 3.35 7.21
CA VAL A 99 0.03 2.14 7.56
C VAL A 99 -0.60 1.52 6.31
N THR A 100 -1.08 2.33 5.36
CA THR A 100 -1.64 1.86 4.09
C THR A 100 -0.58 1.24 3.19
N ILE A 101 0.61 1.84 3.10
CA ILE A 101 1.75 1.27 2.35
C ILE A 101 2.17 -0.09 2.94
N ASP A 102 2.25 -0.21 4.26
CA ASP A 102 2.62 -1.46 4.92
C ASP A 102 1.58 -2.56 4.68
N ARG A 103 0.29 -2.23 4.70
CA ARG A 103 -0.77 -3.17 4.33
C ARG A 103 -0.69 -3.59 2.87
N THR A 104 -0.38 -2.66 1.97
CA THR A 104 -0.17 -2.96 0.54
C THR A 104 0.95 -3.96 0.34
N ARG A 105 2.09 -3.78 1.03
CA ARG A 105 3.22 -4.74 1.00
C ARG A 105 2.79 -6.11 1.49
N PHE A 106 2.06 -6.18 2.61
CA PHE A 106 1.52 -7.43 3.11
C PHE A 106 0.67 -8.15 2.05
N LEU A 107 -0.26 -7.46 1.40
CA LEU A 107 -1.11 -8.05 0.35
C LEU A 107 -0.29 -8.52 -0.86
N GLN A 108 0.70 -7.75 -1.28
CA GLN A 108 1.62 -8.12 -2.37
C GLN A 108 2.45 -9.36 -2.02
N ASP A 109 2.88 -9.50 -0.76
CA ASP A 109 3.57 -10.71 -0.29
C ASP A 109 2.66 -11.94 -0.40
N ARG A 110 1.38 -11.80 -0.02
CA ARG A 110 0.40 -12.89 -0.19
C ARG A 110 0.16 -13.23 -1.66
N VAL A 111 0.13 -12.23 -2.54
CA VAL A 111 0.04 -12.48 -4.00
C VAL A 111 1.25 -13.27 -4.48
N ARG A 112 2.47 -12.88 -4.09
CA ARG A 112 3.70 -13.61 -4.47
C ARG A 112 3.70 -15.04 -3.95
N GLU A 113 3.26 -15.25 -2.72
CA GLU A 113 3.12 -16.58 -2.12
C GLU A 113 2.13 -17.45 -2.90
N CYS A 114 0.95 -16.92 -3.24
CA CYS A 114 -0.03 -17.62 -4.08
C CYS A 114 0.56 -18.09 -5.41
N ILE A 115 1.42 -17.26 -6.03
CA ILE A 115 2.05 -17.57 -7.32
C ILE A 115 3.12 -18.65 -7.16
N SER A 116 3.93 -18.60 -6.11
CA SER A 116 5.10 -19.46 -5.95
C SER A 116 4.77 -20.82 -5.33
N SER A 117 3.89 -20.87 -4.35
CA SER A 117 3.64 -22.07 -3.54
C SER A 117 2.16 -22.38 -3.29
N GLY A 118 1.27 -21.56 -3.81
CA GLY A 118 -0.17 -21.65 -3.57
C GLY A 118 -0.63 -20.74 -2.44
N CYS A 119 -1.91 -20.35 -2.48
CA CYS A 119 -2.49 -19.51 -1.46
C CYS A 119 -2.69 -20.28 -0.14
N MET A 120 -2.42 -19.62 0.98
CA MET A 120 -2.66 -20.13 2.33
C MET A 120 -3.62 -19.20 3.07
N ASN A 121 -4.90 -19.63 3.23
CA ASN A 121 -5.93 -18.81 3.88
C ASN A 121 -5.60 -18.47 5.34
N SER A 122 -4.83 -19.31 6.03
CA SER A 122 -4.37 -19.05 7.41
C SER A 122 -3.36 -17.90 7.54
N ARG A 123 -2.86 -17.36 6.43
CA ARG A 123 -1.88 -16.27 6.39
C ARG A 123 -2.43 -14.94 5.86
N LEU A 124 -3.73 -14.87 5.61
CA LEU A 124 -4.40 -13.68 5.08
C LEU A 124 -4.64 -12.59 6.13
#